data_9f76628d968d1104b582dc953cf9092f
#
_entry.id   9f76628d968d1104b582dc953cf9092f
#
_cell.length_a   1.000
_cell.length_b   1.000
_cell.length_c   1.000
_cell.angle_alpha   90.00
_cell.angle_beta   90.00
_cell.angle_gamma   90.00
#
_symmetry.space_group_name_H-M   'P 1'
#
loop_
_entity.id
_entity.type
_entity.pdbx_description
1 polymer ?
#
loop_
_entity_poly.entity_id
_entity_poly.type
_entity_poly.pdbx_seq_one_letter_code
_entity_poly.pdbx_strand_id
1 'polypeptide(L)'
;MDDKNYITPGGLQRLRDELRFLLVRERPAVTQIVAWAASNGDRSENADYQYNKRRLRQIDRRIHFLTKRIDAAEVVDPEAPRTGTAASRVFFGATVRYANAAGTERVVRIVGVDEIDVNRHHISWKSPLARALMKSRPGDRAVVHAPGGTEQLEILDVQYERVPVEPFSPPVGSEATAWPARQIGKGVR
;
A
#
# COMPACT_ATOMS: atom_id res chain seq x y z
N MET A 1 -17.14 9.29 12.79
CA MET A 1 -16.46 7.98 12.85
C MET A 1 -14.98 8.26 12.67
N ASP A 2 -14.20 7.95 13.69
CA ASP A 2 -12.75 8.06 13.57
C ASP A 2 -12.27 7.30 12.33
N ASP A 3 -11.58 7.98 11.46
CA ASP A 3 -11.08 7.41 10.20
C ASP A 3 -9.79 6.63 10.49
N LYS A 4 -9.94 5.57 11.29
CA LYS A 4 -8.84 4.71 11.70
C LYS A 4 -8.10 4.14 10.50
N ASN A 5 -6.78 4.23 10.55
CA ASN A 5 -5.89 3.68 9.52
C ASN A 5 -5.32 2.33 9.98
N TYR A 6 -6.18 1.30 9.99
CA TYR A 6 -5.70 -0.06 10.26
C TYR A 6 -4.74 -0.52 9.18
N ILE A 7 -3.63 -1.13 9.61
CA ILE A 7 -2.59 -1.66 8.73
C ILE A 7 -1.95 -2.90 9.36
N THR A 8 -1.50 -3.85 8.54
CA THR A 8 -0.72 -4.99 9.04
C THR A 8 0.73 -4.59 9.33
N PRO A 9 1.48 -5.37 10.13
CA PRO A 9 2.91 -5.13 10.34
C PRO A 9 3.71 -5.07 9.03
N GLY A 10 3.40 -5.98 8.08
CA GLY A 10 4.04 -6.00 6.76
C GLY A 10 3.72 -4.77 5.91
N GLY A 11 2.47 -4.33 5.92
CA GLY A 11 2.06 -3.11 5.21
C GLY A 11 2.73 -1.86 5.76
N LEU A 12 2.80 -1.73 7.10
CA LEU A 12 3.51 -0.61 7.73
C LEU A 12 5.01 -0.62 7.39
N GLN A 13 5.64 -1.79 7.40
CA GLN A 13 7.06 -1.90 7.04
C GLN A 13 7.30 -1.45 5.60
N ARG A 14 6.45 -1.85 4.66
CA ARG A 14 6.53 -1.42 3.25
C ARG A 14 6.43 0.10 3.10
N LEU A 15 5.51 0.77 3.82
CA LEU A 15 5.40 2.23 3.79
C LEU A 15 6.65 2.91 4.37
N ARG A 16 7.22 2.36 5.44
CA ARG A 16 8.47 2.87 6.04
C ARG A 16 9.67 2.72 5.11
N ASP A 17 9.78 1.60 4.42
CA ASP A 17 10.86 1.36 3.48
C ASP A 17 10.79 2.30 2.27
N GLU A 18 9.58 2.54 1.73
CA GLU A 18 9.35 3.54 0.68
C GLU A 18 9.73 4.95 1.16
N LEU A 19 9.26 5.35 2.35
CA LEU A 19 9.58 6.66 2.92
C LEU A 19 11.09 6.83 3.09
N ARG A 20 11.76 5.82 3.64
CA ARG A 20 13.22 5.83 3.82
C ARG A 20 13.95 5.96 2.48
N PHE A 21 13.54 5.20 1.46
CA PHE A 21 14.11 5.30 0.13
C PHE A 21 13.97 6.71 -0.45
N LEU A 22 12.79 7.31 -0.35
CA LEU A 22 12.53 8.66 -0.85
C LEU A 22 13.38 9.71 -0.13
N LEU A 23 13.47 9.64 1.20
CA LEU A 23 14.23 10.61 2.01
C LEU A 23 15.75 10.49 1.83
N VAL A 24 16.27 9.26 1.80
CA VAL A 24 17.72 9.01 1.90
C VAL A 24 18.37 8.88 0.52
N ARG A 25 17.59 8.46 -0.49
CA ARG A 25 18.15 8.15 -1.81
C ARG A 25 17.58 9.04 -2.91
N GLU A 26 16.28 8.93 -3.18
CA GLU A 26 15.68 9.51 -4.38
C GLU A 26 15.64 11.04 -4.34
N ARG A 27 15.17 11.62 -3.23
CA ARG A 27 15.09 13.07 -3.08
C ARG A 27 16.47 13.76 -3.18
N PRO A 28 17.53 13.30 -2.50
CA PRO A 28 18.86 13.85 -2.64
C PRO A 28 19.40 13.77 -4.08
N ALA A 29 19.24 12.64 -4.76
CA ALA A 29 19.68 12.46 -6.13
C ALA A 29 19.00 13.45 -7.09
N VAL A 30 17.67 13.57 -7.01
CA VAL A 30 16.91 14.53 -7.84
C VAL A 30 17.26 15.97 -7.50
N THR A 31 17.53 16.29 -6.22
CA THR A 31 17.95 17.64 -5.81
C THR A 31 19.31 18.02 -6.43
N GLN A 32 20.24 17.09 -6.50
CA GLN A 32 21.54 17.32 -7.16
C GLN A 32 21.37 17.56 -8.66
N ILE A 33 20.49 16.81 -9.34
CA ILE A 33 20.19 17.02 -10.76
C ILE A 33 19.56 18.39 -10.99
N VAL A 34 18.62 18.81 -10.14
CA VAL A 34 18.01 20.15 -10.22
C VAL A 34 19.06 21.26 -10.04
N ALA A 35 19.96 21.09 -9.07
CA ALA A 35 21.05 22.07 -8.84
C ALA A 35 22.00 22.16 -10.03
N TRP A 36 22.40 21.01 -10.60
CA TRP A 36 23.23 20.95 -11.79
C TRP A 36 22.54 21.58 -12.99
N ALA A 37 21.28 21.21 -13.28
CA ALA A 37 20.52 21.78 -14.38
C ALA A 37 20.35 23.32 -14.23
N ALA A 38 20.16 23.81 -13.00
CA ALA A 38 20.04 25.24 -12.73
C ALA A 38 21.33 26.03 -13.00
N SER A 39 22.49 25.37 -13.03
CA SER A 39 23.79 26.01 -13.34
C SER A 39 24.09 26.09 -14.84
N ASN A 40 23.32 25.40 -15.69
CA ASN A 40 23.61 25.23 -17.14
C ASN A 40 22.81 26.18 -18.05
N GLY A 41 22.39 27.37 -17.57
CA GLY A 41 21.73 28.38 -18.39
C GLY A 41 20.37 28.86 -17.88
N ASP A 42 19.56 29.44 -18.77
CA ASP A 42 18.26 30.00 -18.40
C ASP A 42 17.32 28.88 -17.91
N ARG A 43 16.87 29.05 -16.66
CA ARG A 43 15.98 28.08 -15.98
C ARG A 43 14.62 27.97 -16.64
N SER A 44 14.17 28.98 -17.35
CA SER A 44 12.85 29.00 -18.00
C SER A 44 12.81 28.12 -19.24
N GLU A 45 13.92 28.01 -19.97
CA GLU A 45 14.03 27.24 -21.23
C GLU A 45 14.71 25.87 -21.02
N ASN A 46 15.24 25.59 -19.82
CA ASN A 46 15.90 24.34 -19.51
C ASN A 46 14.90 23.24 -19.16
N ALA A 47 14.63 22.36 -20.13
CA ALA A 47 13.67 21.26 -20.00
C ALA A 47 14.06 20.30 -18.85
N ASP A 48 15.35 19.99 -18.68
CA ASP A 48 15.83 19.11 -17.60
C ASP A 48 15.58 19.71 -16.22
N TYR A 49 15.80 21.04 -16.07
CA TYR A 49 15.48 21.75 -14.84
C TYR A 49 13.98 21.67 -14.52
N GLN A 50 13.11 21.97 -15.51
CA GLN A 50 11.66 21.97 -15.32
C GLN A 50 11.12 20.57 -15.00
N TYR A 51 11.64 19.54 -15.70
CA TYR A 51 11.26 18.15 -15.46
C TYR A 51 11.63 17.70 -14.04
N ASN A 52 12.88 17.87 -13.65
CA ASN A 52 13.36 17.41 -12.35
C ASN A 52 12.78 18.23 -11.18
N LYS A 53 12.52 19.52 -11.37
CA LYS A 53 11.78 20.33 -10.40
C LYS A 53 10.35 19.83 -10.17
N ARG A 54 9.66 19.39 -11.24
CA ARG A 54 8.33 18.78 -11.13
C ARG A 54 8.41 17.44 -10.38
N ARG A 55 9.41 16.61 -10.71
CA ARG A 55 9.66 15.33 -10.02
C ARG A 55 9.95 15.55 -8.53
N LEU A 56 10.78 16.51 -8.16
CA LEU A 56 11.05 16.83 -6.75
C LEU A 56 9.77 17.16 -5.98
N ARG A 57 8.87 17.97 -6.58
CA ARG A 57 7.57 18.26 -5.96
C ARG A 57 6.68 17.00 -5.81
N GLN A 58 6.78 16.04 -6.73
CA GLN A 58 6.05 14.76 -6.61
C GLN A 58 6.61 13.93 -5.46
N ILE A 59 7.93 13.86 -5.32
CA ILE A 59 8.61 13.19 -4.22
C ILE A 59 8.20 13.81 -2.88
N ASP A 60 8.25 15.15 -2.76
CA ASP A 60 7.88 15.85 -1.53
C ASP A 60 6.41 15.58 -1.14
N ARG A 61 5.50 15.57 -2.12
CA ARG A 61 4.09 15.20 -1.88
C ARG A 61 3.96 13.75 -1.42
N ARG A 62 4.71 12.82 -2.01
CA ARG A 62 4.66 11.41 -1.61
C ARG A 62 5.24 11.21 -0.21
N ILE A 63 6.34 11.87 0.14
CA ILE A 63 6.91 11.87 1.48
C ILE A 63 5.87 12.34 2.50
N HIS A 64 5.21 13.48 2.24
CA HIS A 64 4.19 14.01 3.12
C HIS A 64 3.00 13.06 3.30
N PHE A 65 2.54 12.43 2.20
CA PHE A 65 1.49 11.42 2.25
C PHE A 65 1.90 10.23 3.13
N LEU A 66 3.08 9.64 2.87
CA LEU A 66 3.57 8.48 3.62
C LEU A 66 3.74 8.80 5.11
N THR A 67 4.31 9.96 5.44
CA THR A 67 4.44 10.39 6.84
C THR A 67 3.09 10.43 7.53
N LYS A 68 2.09 11.10 6.95
CA LYS A 68 0.74 11.14 7.52
C LYS A 68 0.10 9.74 7.67
N ARG A 69 0.31 8.86 6.69
CA ARG A 69 -0.24 7.50 6.74
C ARG A 69 0.40 6.66 7.84
N ILE A 70 1.72 6.79 8.02
CA ILE A 70 2.49 6.08 9.05
C ILE A 70 2.12 6.62 10.44
N ASP A 71 2.02 7.94 10.61
CA ASP A 71 1.69 8.57 11.89
C ASP A 71 0.27 8.21 12.38
N ALA A 72 -0.68 8.06 11.44
CA ALA A 72 -2.06 7.67 11.75
C ALA A 72 -2.27 6.14 11.80
N ALA A 73 -1.21 5.32 11.61
CA ALA A 73 -1.35 3.89 11.50
C ALA A 73 -1.69 3.22 12.84
N GLU A 74 -2.80 2.47 12.88
CA GLU A 74 -3.10 1.49 13.92
C GLU A 74 -2.68 0.09 13.43
N VAL A 75 -1.60 -0.43 13.98
CA VAL A 75 -1.07 -1.74 13.58
C VAL A 75 -1.88 -2.85 14.21
N VAL A 76 -2.42 -3.73 13.37
CA VAL A 76 -3.14 -4.93 13.79
C VAL A 76 -2.45 -6.15 13.20
N ASP A 77 -1.89 -6.98 14.08
CA ASP A 77 -1.23 -8.22 13.67
C ASP A 77 -2.27 -9.33 13.50
N PRO A 78 -2.43 -9.90 12.30
CA PRO A 78 -3.31 -11.05 12.08
C PRO A 78 -2.89 -12.29 12.87
N GLU A 79 -1.59 -12.49 13.12
CA GLU A 79 -1.06 -13.64 13.84
C GLU A 79 -1.17 -13.50 15.37
N ALA A 80 -1.59 -12.34 15.88
CA ALA A 80 -1.78 -12.16 17.31
C ALA A 80 -2.81 -13.14 17.87
N PRO A 81 -2.54 -13.78 19.02
CA PRO A 81 -3.45 -14.75 19.64
C PRO A 81 -4.86 -14.16 19.82
N ARG A 82 -5.87 -14.86 19.35
CA ARG A 82 -7.27 -14.50 19.48
C ARG A 82 -7.98 -15.55 20.32
N THR A 83 -8.80 -15.13 21.27
CA THR A 83 -9.52 -16.03 22.17
C THR A 83 -11.03 -15.89 22.02
N GLY A 84 -11.74 -16.97 22.38
CA GLY A 84 -13.20 -17.00 22.37
C GLY A 84 -13.80 -16.74 20.98
N THR A 85 -14.89 -16.00 20.95
CA THR A 85 -15.63 -15.72 19.71
C THR A 85 -14.86 -14.84 18.72
N ALA A 86 -13.80 -14.17 19.13
CA ALA A 86 -12.98 -13.33 18.25
C ALA A 86 -12.13 -14.18 17.28
N ALA A 87 -11.80 -15.42 17.64
CA ALA A 87 -11.02 -16.32 16.79
C ALA A 87 -11.84 -16.83 15.57
N SER A 88 -13.16 -16.93 15.69
CA SER A 88 -14.05 -17.45 14.65
C SER A 88 -14.85 -16.39 13.90
N ARG A 89 -14.69 -15.12 14.23
CA ARG A 89 -15.40 -14.02 13.55
C ARG A 89 -14.48 -13.26 12.61
N VAL A 90 -15.07 -12.75 11.54
CA VAL A 90 -14.38 -11.90 10.57
C VAL A 90 -14.12 -10.51 11.16
N PHE A 91 -12.85 -10.16 11.31
CA PHE A 91 -12.36 -8.83 11.64
C PHE A 91 -11.22 -8.43 10.69
N PHE A 92 -10.60 -7.28 10.93
CA PHE A 92 -9.39 -6.86 10.20
C PHE A 92 -8.28 -7.94 10.29
N GLY A 93 -7.62 -8.20 9.17
CA GLY A 93 -6.58 -9.23 9.06
C GLY A 93 -7.11 -10.64 8.78
N ALA A 94 -8.43 -10.85 8.73
CA ALA A 94 -9.00 -12.17 8.43
C ALA A 94 -8.77 -12.56 6.98
N THR A 95 -8.43 -13.84 6.77
CA THR A 95 -8.57 -14.57 5.51
C THR A 95 -9.93 -15.26 5.54
N VAL A 96 -10.81 -14.91 4.60
CA VAL A 96 -12.19 -15.40 4.55
C VAL A 96 -12.42 -16.19 3.29
N ARG A 97 -12.86 -17.44 3.43
CA ARG A 97 -13.38 -18.25 2.34
C ARG A 97 -14.90 -18.19 2.36
N TYR A 98 -15.50 -17.84 1.24
CA TYR A 98 -16.93 -17.72 1.07
C TYR A 98 -17.38 -18.27 -0.26
N ALA A 99 -18.66 -18.64 -0.36
CA ALA A 99 -19.31 -19.04 -1.61
C ALA A 99 -20.43 -18.07 -1.96
N ASN A 100 -20.66 -17.86 -3.25
CA ASN A 100 -21.84 -17.14 -3.73
C ASN A 100 -23.05 -18.09 -3.93
N ALA A 101 -24.20 -17.54 -4.32
CA ALA A 101 -25.43 -18.31 -4.55
C ALA A 101 -25.30 -19.41 -5.64
N ALA A 102 -24.31 -19.26 -6.55
CA ALA A 102 -24.01 -20.27 -7.57
C ALA A 102 -23.04 -21.36 -7.07
N GLY A 103 -22.64 -21.33 -5.79
CA GLY A 103 -21.69 -22.27 -5.22
C GLY A 103 -20.21 -21.96 -5.58
N THR A 104 -19.93 -20.84 -6.22
CA THR A 104 -18.54 -20.46 -6.56
C THR A 104 -17.82 -19.98 -5.32
N GLU A 105 -16.76 -20.68 -4.94
CA GLU A 105 -15.92 -20.33 -3.79
C GLU A 105 -14.86 -19.30 -4.16
N ARG A 106 -14.60 -18.40 -3.23
CA ARG A 106 -13.52 -17.38 -3.30
C ARG A 106 -12.87 -17.21 -1.94
N VAL A 107 -11.62 -16.78 -1.97
CA VAL A 107 -10.85 -16.40 -0.76
C VAL A 107 -10.44 -14.95 -0.88
N VAL A 108 -10.62 -14.19 0.19
CA VAL A 108 -10.15 -12.79 0.28
C VAL A 108 -9.44 -12.57 1.61
N ARG A 109 -8.50 -11.64 1.62
CA ARG A 109 -7.83 -11.15 2.83
C ARG A 109 -8.25 -9.71 3.09
N ILE A 110 -8.70 -9.44 4.31
CA ILE A 110 -9.15 -8.11 4.72
C ILE A 110 -7.97 -7.34 5.29
N VAL A 111 -7.52 -6.31 4.58
CA VAL A 111 -6.31 -5.55 4.86
C VAL A 111 -6.59 -4.04 4.93
N GLY A 112 -5.55 -3.26 5.21
CA GLY A 112 -5.58 -1.80 5.18
C GLY A 112 -5.82 -1.22 3.79
N VAL A 113 -6.17 0.06 3.74
CA VAL A 113 -6.42 0.75 2.46
C VAL A 113 -5.15 0.92 1.63
N ASP A 114 -3.98 0.88 2.27
CA ASP A 114 -2.67 0.99 1.61
C ASP A 114 -2.08 -0.38 1.21
N GLU A 115 -2.81 -1.49 1.48
CA GLU A 115 -2.35 -2.86 1.30
C GLU A 115 -3.16 -3.63 0.25
N ILE A 116 -4.01 -2.92 -0.51
CA ILE A 116 -4.87 -3.53 -1.52
C ILE A 116 -3.99 -4.14 -2.62
N ASP A 117 -4.24 -5.41 -2.92
CA ASP A 117 -3.61 -6.15 -4.01
C ASP A 117 -4.61 -7.10 -4.65
N VAL A 118 -5.07 -6.77 -5.85
CA VAL A 118 -6.09 -7.55 -6.57
C VAL A 118 -5.57 -8.94 -6.93
N ASN A 119 -4.28 -9.07 -7.28
CA ASN A 119 -3.69 -10.33 -7.69
C ASN A 119 -3.58 -11.32 -6.52
N ARG A 120 -3.50 -10.81 -5.29
CA ARG A 120 -3.43 -11.59 -4.05
C ARG A 120 -4.77 -11.68 -3.32
N HIS A 121 -5.84 -11.15 -3.93
CA HIS A 121 -7.18 -11.06 -3.33
C HIS A 121 -7.18 -10.29 -1.99
N HIS A 122 -6.31 -9.28 -1.86
CA HIS A 122 -6.31 -8.38 -0.71
C HIS A 122 -7.30 -7.26 -0.95
N ILE A 123 -8.31 -7.17 -0.08
CA ILE A 123 -9.37 -6.15 -0.16
C ILE A 123 -9.29 -5.21 1.04
N SER A 124 -9.61 -3.93 0.80
CA SER A 124 -9.70 -2.97 1.88
C SER A 124 -10.80 -3.35 2.87
N TRP A 125 -10.54 -3.23 4.17
CA TRP A 125 -11.56 -3.36 5.21
C TRP A 125 -12.73 -2.37 5.06
N LYS A 126 -12.53 -1.27 4.30
CA LYS A 126 -13.57 -0.28 3.95
C LYS A 126 -14.39 -0.67 2.71
N SER A 127 -14.00 -1.71 1.97
CA SER A 127 -14.73 -2.16 0.78
C SER A 127 -16.13 -2.68 1.10
N PRO A 128 -17.10 -2.61 0.17
CA PRO A 128 -18.44 -3.14 0.39
C PRO A 128 -18.43 -4.64 0.76
N LEU A 129 -17.58 -5.43 0.10
CA LEU A 129 -17.43 -6.86 0.41
C LEU A 129 -16.90 -7.07 1.84
N ALA A 130 -15.81 -6.41 2.22
CA ALA A 130 -15.27 -6.55 3.57
C ALA A 130 -16.29 -6.13 4.63
N ARG A 131 -17.03 -5.04 4.41
CA ARG A 131 -18.08 -4.56 5.33
C ARG A 131 -19.20 -5.55 5.52
N ALA A 132 -19.62 -6.25 4.43
CA ALA A 132 -20.65 -7.27 4.50
C ALA A 132 -20.17 -8.52 5.26
N LEU A 133 -18.90 -8.89 5.10
CA LEU A 133 -18.31 -10.06 5.78
C LEU A 133 -17.99 -9.80 7.26
N MET A 134 -17.72 -8.54 7.65
CA MET A 134 -17.31 -8.19 9.02
C MET A 134 -18.30 -8.69 10.08
N LYS A 135 -17.74 -9.24 11.16
CA LYS A 135 -18.43 -9.83 12.32
C LYS A 135 -19.16 -11.15 12.05
N SER A 136 -19.25 -11.62 10.80
CA SER A 136 -19.81 -12.93 10.46
C SER A 136 -18.91 -14.07 10.92
N ARG A 137 -19.46 -15.27 11.00
CA ARG A 137 -18.80 -16.53 11.36
C ARG A 137 -18.99 -17.55 10.22
N PRO A 138 -18.22 -18.64 10.20
CA PRO A 138 -18.52 -19.79 9.34
C PRO A 138 -19.97 -20.25 9.52
N GLY A 139 -20.68 -20.46 8.41
CA GLY A 139 -22.10 -20.79 8.33
C GLY A 139 -23.04 -19.57 8.27
N ASP A 140 -22.59 -18.37 8.57
CA ASP A 140 -23.41 -17.17 8.43
C ASP A 140 -23.57 -16.79 6.94
N ARG A 141 -24.66 -16.06 6.65
CA ARG A 141 -24.91 -15.47 5.33
C ARG A 141 -24.73 -13.96 5.39
N ALA A 142 -24.05 -13.42 4.40
CA ALA A 142 -23.84 -11.97 4.22
C ALA A 142 -24.47 -11.51 2.90
N VAL A 143 -24.91 -10.25 2.88
CA VAL A 143 -25.46 -9.61 1.67
C VAL A 143 -24.54 -8.48 1.27
N VAL A 144 -24.00 -8.55 0.06
CA VAL A 144 -23.15 -7.50 -0.52
C VAL A 144 -23.96 -6.68 -1.48
N HIS A 145 -23.97 -5.37 -1.25
CA HIS A 145 -24.52 -4.40 -2.19
C HIS A 145 -23.38 -3.79 -3.01
N ALA A 146 -23.32 -4.11 -4.29
CA ALA A 146 -22.34 -3.59 -5.24
C ALA A 146 -23.06 -2.89 -6.40
N PRO A 147 -22.37 -2.04 -7.17
CA PRO A 147 -22.96 -1.38 -8.34
C PRO A 147 -23.57 -2.34 -9.37
N GLY A 148 -23.08 -3.57 -9.41
CA GLY A 148 -23.61 -4.65 -10.29
C GLY A 148 -24.81 -5.41 -9.74
N GLY A 149 -25.32 -5.05 -8.54
CA GLY A 149 -26.46 -5.73 -7.91
C GLY A 149 -26.19 -6.18 -6.48
N THR A 150 -27.13 -6.96 -5.95
CA THR A 150 -27.05 -7.55 -4.60
C THR A 150 -26.68 -9.02 -4.72
N GLU A 151 -25.64 -9.44 -4.01
CA GLU A 151 -25.17 -10.83 -4.00
C GLU A 151 -25.25 -11.39 -2.59
N GLN A 152 -25.77 -12.61 -2.45
CA GLN A 152 -25.75 -13.37 -1.19
C GLN A 152 -24.50 -14.23 -1.15
N LEU A 153 -23.83 -14.21 -0.01
CA LEU A 153 -22.61 -14.96 0.24
C LEU A 153 -22.81 -15.83 1.49
N GLU A 154 -22.27 -17.03 1.48
CA GLU A 154 -22.15 -17.91 2.64
C GLU A 154 -20.69 -17.96 3.07
N ILE A 155 -20.41 -17.68 4.34
CA ILE A 155 -19.08 -17.74 4.92
C ILE A 155 -18.74 -19.18 5.23
N LEU A 156 -17.72 -19.73 4.56
CA LEU A 156 -17.30 -21.12 4.70
C LEU A 156 -16.24 -21.30 5.78
N ASP A 157 -15.28 -20.35 5.83
CA ASP A 157 -14.16 -20.45 6.75
C ASP A 157 -13.57 -19.06 7.07
N VAL A 158 -13.00 -18.93 8.27
CA VAL A 158 -12.33 -17.71 8.74
C VAL A 158 -11.03 -18.08 9.40
N GLN A 159 -9.92 -17.61 8.84
CA GLN A 159 -8.59 -17.88 9.36
C GLN A 159 -7.84 -16.57 9.62
N TYR A 160 -6.87 -16.63 10.53
CA TYR A 160 -5.95 -15.54 10.82
C TYR A 160 -4.53 -16.04 10.63
N GLU A 161 -3.91 -15.58 9.58
CA GLU A 161 -2.57 -15.97 9.17
C GLU A 161 -1.78 -14.74 8.74
N ARG A 162 -0.49 -14.86 8.62
CA ARG A 162 0.35 -13.79 8.09
C ARG A 162 -0.13 -13.36 6.71
N VAL A 163 -0.41 -12.05 6.58
CA VAL A 163 -0.73 -11.47 5.28
C VAL A 163 0.56 -11.28 4.48
N PRO A 164 0.71 -11.95 3.33
CA PRO A 164 1.89 -11.78 2.50
C PRO A 164 1.87 -10.41 1.82
N VAL A 165 2.76 -9.53 2.26
CA VAL A 165 2.97 -8.21 1.67
C VAL A 165 4.27 -8.21 0.89
N GLU A 166 4.23 -7.75 -0.36
CA GLU A 166 5.44 -7.61 -1.16
C GLU A 166 6.34 -6.50 -0.60
N PRO A 167 7.62 -6.79 -0.34
CA PRO A 167 8.56 -5.76 0.11
C PRO A 167 8.61 -4.59 -0.87
N PHE A 168 8.89 -3.40 -0.35
CA PHE A 168 9.11 -2.25 -1.22
C PHE A 168 10.32 -2.50 -2.12
N SER A 169 10.15 -2.27 -3.41
CA SER A 169 11.23 -2.27 -4.40
C SER A 169 11.27 -0.91 -5.09
N PRO A 170 12.45 -0.29 -5.22
CA PRO A 170 12.59 0.97 -5.92
C PRO A 170 12.08 0.86 -7.36
N PRO A 171 11.39 1.89 -7.89
CA PRO A 171 10.95 1.90 -9.28
C PRO A 171 12.13 1.75 -10.24
N VAL A 172 11.94 1.01 -11.33
CA VAL A 172 12.92 0.92 -12.42
C VAL A 172 13.17 2.32 -12.98
N GLY A 173 14.43 2.70 -13.10
CA GLY A 173 14.81 4.04 -13.59
C GLY A 173 14.68 5.15 -12.54
N SER A 174 14.60 4.82 -11.24
CA SER A 174 14.76 5.83 -10.19
C SER A 174 16.14 6.50 -10.29
N GLU A 175 16.23 7.81 -10.05
CA GLU A 175 17.51 8.54 -10.13
C GLU A 175 18.50 8.05 -9.07
N ALA A 176 18.00 7.54 -7.94
CA ALA A 176 18.83 6.93 -6.91
C ALA A 176 19.63 5.72 -7.40
N THR A 177 19.16 5.02 -8.44
CA THR A 177 19.85 3.88 -9.05
C THR A 177 20.70 4.28 -10.26
N ALA A 178 20.39 5.39 -10.92
CA ALA A 178 21.04 5.85 -12.14
C ALA A 178 22.22 6.83 -11.89
N TRP A 179 22.18 7.56 -10.77
CA TRP A 179 23.11 8.66 -10.50
C TRP A 179 24.59 8.24 -10.33
N PRO A 180 24.98 7.19 -9.62
CA PRO A 180 26.39 6.82 -9.46
C PRO A 180 27.09 6.51 -10.78
N ALA A 181 26.36 5.99 -11.76
CA ALA A 181 26.94 5.64 -13.05
C ALA A 181 27.24 6.85 -13.96
N ARG A 182 26.53 7.98 -13.75
CA ARG A 182 26.73 9.19 -14.57
C ARG A 182 27.87 10.09 -14.10
N GLN A 183 28.28 10.03 -12.82
CA GLN A 183 29.35 10.87 -12.29
C GLN A 183 30.77 10.32 -12.55
N ILE A 184 30.91 9.02 -12.78
CA ILE A 184 32.22 8.40 -13.01
C ILE A 184 32.79 8.73 -14.40
N GLY A 185 31.98 9.25 -15.32
CA GLY A 185 32.38 9.52 -16.71
C GLY A 185 32.80 10.95 -17.05
N LYS A 186 32.77 11.93 -16.12
CA LYS A 186 33.13 13.35 -16.40
C LYS A 186 33.94 13.99 -15.29
N GLY A 187 35.01 13.37 -14.90
CA GLY A 187 35.98 13.97 -14.04
C GLY A 187 37.39 13.63 -14.50
N VAL A 188 38.11 14.65 -14.91
CA VAL A 188 39.53 14.74 -15.27
C VAL A 188 39.80 14.73 -16.78
N ARG A 189 39.81 15.92 -17.34
CA ARG A 189 40.90 16.43 -18.20
C ARG A 189 41.16 17.89 -17.86
#